data_7b59d8c5f8d8f1d3a571d4bb7c4afbf6
#
_entry.id   7b59d8c5f8d8f1d3a571d4bb7c4afbf6
#
_cell.length_a   1.000
_cell.length_b   1.000
_cell.length_c   1.000
_cell.angle_alpha   90.00
_cell.angle_beta   90.00
_cell.angle_gamma   90.00
#
_symmetry.space_group_name_H-M   'P 1'
#
loop_
_entity.id
_entity.type
_entity.pdbx_description
1 polymer ?
#
loop_
_entity_poly.entity_id
_entity_poly.type
_entity_poly.pdbx_seq_one_letter_code
_entity_poly.pdbx_strand_id
1 'polypeptide(L)'
;MVTHVRSRAVLSLVMLLLLICSVSAFAAENRHETVGHMTANSAGVSWQVGADNDSVALTVSGPNGFLYSHEFPNAHAVSLKMHDLGTNPADGEYTYEMRLTPRISGSVKAQLAAARKANDDAAAASIMAAAGLTNTSVQSGTFSILNGSFVSSDATESTSKDQSAGTKKAFSRTDAGSTSDGGTANSSPVKALDVVTADDEIIQGSLCVGLDCVNNESFGFDTIRLKENNDRIKFDDTSTSTGFPNHDWQLTANDSASGGANKFSIEDITAATVPVTVTGSAPTNSMFVDSSGRLGLRTATPVLDIHVATSNTPAMRLEQNNSGGFTAQTWDVAGNEANFFVRDVTGGSRLPFRIRPGAPTSSVDINASGNVGIGTASASNRLHVFTTTSSDGLSIDGTTFPALVLRSSGTIMGYAPAIVTAAGGFFSNSSTGDFAFRSETNKILFGVGSGNATMAVSGNNVGIGTVSPGSQLVIANGGTTSSINAGSTQFTVASSRTFKENIEPVAVPDILKKIEAVPVVTYDFRNNGPKNRLGLIAEDFHTVLGRGDDKHIDGQDVQMALWMAVQQLTAENKALTERLNKLEASQQKPQP
;
A
#
# COMPACT_ATOMS: atom_id res chain seq x y z
N MET A 1 -10.38 -36.83 52.01
CA MET A 1 -9.77 -38.10 51.62
C MET A 1 -10.44 -38.60 50.32
N VAL A 2 -10.49 -37.81 49.26
CA VAL A 2 -10.94 -38.17 47.91
C VAL A 2 -10.36 -37.13 46.94
N THR A 3 -9.06 -37.17 46.61
CA THR A 3 -8.50 -36.33 45.51
C THR A 3 -7.15 -36.86 44.99
N HIS A 4 -6.90 -38.20 45.02
CA HIS A 4 -5.60 -38.71 44.51
C HIS A 4 -5.65 -39.90 43.57
N VAL A 5 -6.79 -40.16 42.89
CA VAL A 5 -6.91 -41.36 42.00
C VAL A 5 -7.11 -40.99 40.51
N ARG A 6 -7.19 -39.70 40.10
CA ARG A 6 -7.37 -39.34 38.68
C ARG A 6 -6.14 -38.90 37.90
N SER A 7 -4.95 -38.87 38.55
CA SER A 7 -3.70 -38.41 37.90
C SER A 7 -2.84 -39.53 37.29
N ARG A 8 -3.12 -40.82 37.55
CA ARG A 8 -2.28 -41.90 37.03
C ARG A 8 -2.78 -42.57 35.76
N ALA A 9 -4.05 -42.37 35.39
CA ALA A 9 -4.61 -42.95 34.17
C ALA A 9 -4.34 -42.11 32.90
N VAL A 10 -4.10 -40.80 33.04
CA VAL A 10 -3.84 -39.90 31.90
C VAL A 10 -2.36 -39.96 31.47
N LEU A 11 -1.43 -40.25 32.41
CA LEU A 11 -0.01 -40.36 32.09
C LEU A 11 0.37 -41.65 31.37
N SER A 12 -0.38 -42.74 31.58
CA SER A 12 -0.15 -44.02 30.89
C SER A 12 -0.74 -44.05 29.44
N LEU A 13 -1.71 -43.22 29.15
CA LEU A 13 -2.28 -43.11 27.79
C LEU A 13 -1.43 -42.24 26.86
N VAL A 14 -0.76 -41.20 27.40
CA VAL A 14 0.16 -40.32 26.65
C VAL A 14 1.48 -41.04 26.36
N MET A 15 1.93 -41.98 27.24
CA MET A 15 3.15 -42.73 27.00
C MET A 15 2.94 -43.92 26.03
N LEU A 16 1.72 -44.42 25.88
CA LEU A 16 1.38 -45.49 24.91
C LEU A 16 1.11 -44.89 23.50
N LEU A 17 0.78 -43.59 23.37
CA LEU A 17 0.64 -42.93 22.06
C LEU A 17 1.98 -42.45 21.49
N LEU A 18 3.02 -42.36 22.31
CA LEU A 18 4.39 -42.01 21.89
C LEU A 18 5.25 -43.20 21.46
N LEU A 19 4.75 -44.43 21.63
CA LEU A 19 5.49 -45.65 21.28
C LEU A 19 5.01 -46.33 19.98
N ILE A 20 4.03 -45.74 19.26
CA ILE A 20 3.53 -46.28 17.98
C ILE A 20 3.91 -45.39 16.77
N CYS A 21 4.69 -44.33 16.98
CA CYS A 21 5.17 -43.47 15.90
C CYS A 21 6.66 -43.67 15.56
N SER A 22 7.21 -44.87 15.83
CA SER A 22 8.55 -45.23 15.36
C SER A 22 8.46 -46.33 14.30
N VAL A 23 7.86 -46.03 13.16
CA VAL A 23 8.01 -46.87 11.96
C VAL A 23 8.20 -45.97 10.75
N SER A 24 9.38 -46.11 10.17
CA SER A 24 9.75 -45.76 8.80
C SER A 24 9.89 -44.28 8.48
N ALA A 25 10.98 -43.65 8.92
CA ALA A 25 11.67 -42.70 8.06
C ALA A 25 12.24 -43.52 6.88
N PHE A 26 11.46 -43.76 5.87
CA PHE A 26 12.01 -43.98 4.54
C PHE A 26 12.67 -42.66 4.17
N ALA A 27 13.98 -42.67 4.02
CA ALA A 27 14.70 -41.62 3.31
C ALA A 27 14.02 -41.50 1.94
N ALA A 28 13.23 -40.46 1.77
CA ALA A 28 12.81 -40.02 0.46
C ALA A 28 14.10 -39.61 -0.22
N GLU A 29 14.63 -40.48 -1.07
CA GLU A 29 15.59 -40.13 -2.07
C GLU A 29 15.02 -38.91 -2.79
N ASN A 30 15.64 -37.72 -2.65
CA ASN A 30 15.32 -36.52 -3.40
C ASN A 30 15.60 -36.81 -4.88
N ARG A 31 14.69 -37.50 -5.55
CA ARG A 31 14.62 -37.44 -6.99
C ARG A 31 14.21 -36.01 -7.32
N HIS A 32 15.10 -35.25 -7.90
CA HIS A 32 14.72 -34.07 -8.65
C HIS A 32 13.73 -34.54 -9.71
N GLU A 33 12.43 -34.37 -9.44
CA GLU A 33 11.41 -34.62 -10.44
C GLU A 33 11.61 -33.59 -11.53
N THR A 34 12.16 -34.02 -12.66
CA THR A 34 12.22 -33.20 -13.88
C THR A 34 10.79 -32.92 -14.31
N VAL A 35 10.43 -31.64 -14.52
CA VAL A 35 9.09 -31.23 -15.00
C VAL A 35 8.77 -31.90 -16.32
N GLY A 36 9.79 -32.06 -17.20
CA GLY A 36 9.63 -32.74 -18.47
C GLY A 36 10.96 -33.18 -19.08
N HIS A 37 10.91 -34.25 -19.89
CA HIS A 37 12.06 -34.69 -20.67
C HIS A 37 12.18 -33.85 -21.96
N MET A 38 13.31 -33.19 -22.13
CA MET A 38 13.60 -32.34 -23.29
C MET A 38 14.03 -33.17 -24.50
N THR A 39 13.50 -32.84 -25.65
CA THR A 39 13.98 -33.32 -26.97
C THR A 39 14.12 -32.12 -27.89
N ALA A 40 15.25 -32.02 -28.59
CA ALA A 40 15.51 -30.94 -29.54
C ALA A 40 15.78 -31.50 -30.93
N ASN A 41 15.30 -30.81 -31.95
CA ASN A 41 15.63 -31.04 -33.34
C ASN A 41 15.74 -29.69 -34.07
N SER A 42 16.14 -29.70 -35.33
CA SER A 42 16.34 -28.47 -36.09
C SER A 42 15.12 -27.55 -36.21
N ALA A 43 13.89 -28.09 -36.00
CA ALA A 43 12.63 -27.34 -36.11
C ALA A 43 12.12 -26.78 -34.76
N GLY A 44 12.60 -27.33 -33.64
CA GLY A 44 12.13 -26.89 -32.32
C GLY A 44 12.65 -27.74 -31.17
N VAL A 45 12.32 -27.27 -29.98
CA VAL A 45 12.53 -27.97 -28.71
C VAL A 45 11.18 -28.35 -28.13
N SER A 46 11.05 -29.55 -27.58
CA SER A 46 9.85 -30.00 -26.89
C SER A 46 10.16 -30.73 -25.58
N TRP A 47 9.27 -30.57 -24.61
CA TRP A 47 9.35 -31.22 -23.31
C TRP A 47 8.11 -32.07 -23.09
N GLN A 48 8.29 -33.34 -22.74
CA GLN A 48 7.20 -34.23 -22.33
C GLN A 48 6.99 -34.09 -20.82
N VAL A 49 5.84 -33.54 -20.42
CA VAL A 49 5.51 -33.27 -19.02
C VAL A 49 4.87 -34.51 -18.38
N GLY A 50 5.49 -35.03 -17.32
CA GLY A 50 5.07 -36.29 -16.70
C GLY A 50 4.04 -36.17 -15.59
N ALA A 51 3.82 -34.95 -15.03
CA ALA A 51 2.96 -34.72 -13.89
C ALA A 51 1.65 -34.03 -14.28
N ASP A 52 0.55 -34.39 -13.59
CA ASP A 52 -0.73 -33.69 -13.72
C ASP A 52 -0.60 -32.24 -13.26
N ASN A 53 -1.09 -31.34 -14.08
CA ASN A 53 -0.93 -29.89 -13.85
C ASN A 53 -2.19 -29.11 -14.26
N ASP A 54 -2.35 -27.91 -13.68
CA ASP A 54 -3.30 -26.91 -14.17
C ASP A 54 -2.67 -26.14 -15.35
N SER A 55 -1.35 -25.88 -15.30
CA SER A 55 -0.61 -25.27 -16.39
C SER A 55 0.91 -25.51 -16.26
N VAL A 56 1.63 -25.31 -17.35
CA VAL A 56 3.09 -25.20 -17.38
C VAL A 56 3.47 -23.87 -18.01
N ALA A 57 4.17 -23.03 -17.27
CA ALA A 57 4.75 -21.81 -17.80
C ALA A 57 6.15 -22.08 -18.33
N LEU A 58 6.39 -21.77 -19.60
CA LEU A 58 7.70 -21.78 -20.22
C LEU A 58 8.17 -20.35 -20.40
N THR A 59 9.32 -20.04 -19.81
CA THR A 59 10.02 -18.76 -20.03
C THR A 59 11.36 -19.05 -20.68
N VAL A 60 11.71 -18.28 -21.71
CA VAL A 60 13.00 -18.40 -22.43
C VAL A 60 13.64 -17.02 -22.49
N SER A 61 14.90 -16.92 -22.09
CA SER A 61 15.73 -15.73 -22.25
C SER A 61 16.91 -16.02 -23.14
N GLY A 62 17.38 -15.03 -23.90
CA GLY A 62 18.43 -15.21 -24.87
C GLY A 62 19.22 -13.93 -25.17
N PRO A 63 20.09 -13.98 -26.18
CA PRO A 63 20.92 -12.85 -26.57
C PRO A 63 20.14 -11.57 -26.84
N ASN A 64 20.81 -10.41 -26.70
CA ASN A 64 20.23 -9.08 -26.93
C ASN A 64 18.99 -8.75 -26.07
N GLY A 65 18.85 -9.39 -24.88
CA GLY A 65 17.71 -9.17 -23.98
C GLY A 65 16.42 -9.84 -24.46
N PHE A 66 16.49 -10.82 -25.34
CA PHE A 66 15.33 -11.59 -25.80
C PHE A 66 14.63 -12.26 -24.61
N LEU A 67 13.31 -12.16 -24.58
CA LEU A 67 12.45 -12.83 -23.60
C LEU A 67 11.18 -13.34 -24.28
N TYR A 68 10.89 -14.61 -24.11
CA TYR A 68 9.63 -15.26 -24.48
C TYR A 68 9.02 -15.88 -23.23
N SER A 69 7.71 -15.73 -23.03
CA SER A 69 6.99 -16.39 -21.97
C SER A 69 5.62 -16.84 -22.46
N HIS A 70 5.29 -18.10 -22.22
CA HIS A 70 3.99 -18.66 -22.59
C HIS A 70 3.52 -19.66 -21.57
N GLU A 71 2.21 -19.66 -21.27
CA GLU A 71 1.57 -20.58 -20.35
C GLU A 71 0.72 -21.59 -21.12
N PHE A 72 0.99 -22.86 -20.88
CA PHE A 72 0.33 -24.01 -21.53
C PHE A 72 -0.65 -24.65 -20.53
N PRO A 73 -1.98 -24.46 -20.66
CA PRO A 73 -2.95 -25.02 -19.72
C PRO A 73 -3.08 -26.55 -19.90
N ASN A 74 -3.11 -27.28 -18.80
CA ASN A 74 -3.22 -28.75 -18.75
C ASN A 74 -2.25 -29.48 -19.69
N ALA A 75 -1.01 -29.03 -19.77
CA ALA A 75 -0.07 -29.48 -20.77
C ALA A 75 0.58 -30.82 -20.41
N HIS A 76 0.48 -31.80 -21.31
CA HIS A 76 1.29 -33.02 -21.29
C HIS A 76 2.54 -32.92 -22.15
N ALA A 77 2.63 -31.91 -22.98
CA ALA A 77 3.81 -31.56 -23.75
C ALA A 77 3.88 -30.04 -23.96
N VAL A 78 5.06 -29.48 -23.84
CA VAL A 78 5.37 -28.08 -24.10
C VAL A 78 6.29 -28.05 -25.32
N SER A 79 6.09 -27.13 -26.25
CA SER A 79 6.92 -27.00 -27.44
C SER A 79 7.28 -25.56 -27.70
N LEU A 80 8.53 -25.35 -28.13
CA LEU A 80 9.07 -24.06 -28.56
C LEU A 80 9.55 -24.23 -30.00
N LYS A 81 9.00 -23.45 -30.91
CA LYS A 81 9.38 -23.49 -32.34
C LYS A 81 10.19 -22.26 -32.69
N MET A 82 10.89 -22.33 -33.79
CA MET A 82 11.74 -21.21 -34.25
C MET A 82 10.96 -19.90 -34.40
N HIS A 83 9.70 -19.95 -34.88
CA HIS A 83 8.89 -18.74 -35.04
C HIS A 83 8.49 -18.07 -33.71
N ASP A 84 8.50 -18.83 -32.61
CA ASP A 84 8.21 -18.28 -31.28
C ASP A 84 9.33 -17.38 -30.75
N LEU A 85 10.53 -17.58 -31.31
CA LEU A 85 11.72 -16.78 -30.99
C LEU A 85 11.84 -15.52 -31.86
N GLY A 86 10.86 -15.26 -32.75
CA GLY A 86 10.83 -14.12 -33.64
C GLY A 86 11.24 -14.46 -35.10
N THR A 87 11.26 -13.45 -35.94
CA THR A 87 11.53 -13.61 -37.39
C THR A 87 12.97 -13.90 -37.71
N ASN A 88 13.92 -13.55 -36.86
CA ASN A 88 15.35 -13.79 -37.02
C ASN A 88 16.03 -13.87 -35.66
N PRO A 89 15.88 -15.00 -34.92
CA PRO A 89 16.51 -15.15 -33.62
C PRO A 89 18.05 -15.08 -33.75
N ALA A 90 18.66 -14.40 -32.77
CA ALA A 90 20.11 -14.26 -32.72
C ALA A 90 20.78 -15.60 -32.44
N ASP A 91 21.90 -15.87 -33.09
CA ASP A 91 22.75 -17.00 -32.72
C ASP A 91 23.31 -16.82 -31.31
N GLY A 92 23.36 -17.90 -30.55
CA GLY A 92 23.86 -17.90 -29.18
C GLY A 92 23.13 -18.88 -28.29
N GLU A 93 23.43 -18.80 -26.98
CA GLU A 93 22.84 -19.63 -25.96
C GLU A 93 21.55 -18.99 -25.44
N TYR A 94 20.52 -19.82 -25.31
CA TYR A 94 19.20 -19.48 -24.72
C TYR A 94 19.00 -20.30 -23.45
N THR A 95 18.57 -19.65 -22.40
CA THR A 95 18.21 -20.31 -21.14
C THR A 95 16.68 -20.44 -21.07
N TYR A 96 16.19 -21.61 -20.74
CA TYR A 96 14.77 -21.83 -20.49
C TYR A 96 14.51 -22.17 -19.03
N GLU A 97 13.31 -21.80 -18.58
CA GLU A 97 12.76 -22.22 -17.31
C GLU A 97 11.29 -22.66 -17.50
N MET A 98 10.98 -23.85 -17.02
CA MET A 98 9.62 -24.37 -16.96
C MET A 98 9.16 -24.42 -15.51
N ARG A 99 7.99 -23.85 -15.25
CA ARG A 99 7.30 -23.92 -13.94
C ARG A 99 6.01 -24.67 -14.09
N LEU A 100 5.86 -25.73 -13.33
CA LEU A 100 4.63 -26.50 -13.29
C LEU A 100 3.72 -25.99 -12.18
N THR A 101 2.49 -25.64 -12.54
CA THR A 101 1.41 -25.35 -11.59
C THR A 101 0.63 -26.64 -11.32
N PRO A 102 0.77 -27.25 -10.14
CA PRO A 102 0.11 -28.51 -9.85
C PRO A 102 -1.40 -28.34 -9.81
N ARG A 103 -2.13 -29.40 -10.17
CA ARG A 103 -3.57 -29.43 -10.05
C ARG A 103 -3.96 -29.59 -8.58
N ILE A 104 -4.64 -28.58 -8.03
CA ILE A 104 -5.11 -28.59 -6.64
C ILE A 104 -6.63 -28.53 -6.55
N SER A 105 -7.18 -29.13 -5.50
CA SER A 105 -8.62 -29.16 -5.28
C SER A 105 -9.22 -27.77 -5.06
N GLY A 106 -10.49 -27.59 -5.44
CA GLY A 106 -11.19 -26.32 -5.22
C GLY A 106 -11.27 -25.92 -3.74
N SER A 107 -11.30 -26.89 -2.82
CA SER A 107 -11.29 -26.63 -1.38
C SER A 107 -9.96 -26.03 -0.92
N VAL A 108 -8.83 -26.53 -1.39
CA VAL A 108 -7.49 -25.99 -1.08
C VAL A 108 -7.32 -24.58 -1.67
N LYS A 109 -7.78 -24.37 -2.92
CA LYS A 109 -7.79 -23.00 -3.53
C LYS A 109 -8.59 -22.02 -2.67
N ALA A 110 -9.78 -22.41 -2.18
CA ALA A 110 -10.60 -21.57 -1.33
C ALA A 110 -9.95 -21.27 0.04
N GLN A 111 -9.31 -22.26 0.66
CA GLN A 111 -8.58 -22.08 1.92
C GLN A 111 -7.38 -21.13 1.76
N LEU A 112 -6.59 -21.30 0.69
CA LEU A 112 -5.47 -20.41 0.38
C LEU A 112 -5.96 -18.98 0.12
N ALA A 113 -7.03 -18.79 -0.64
CA ALA A 113 -7.63 -17.48 -0.87
C ALA A 113 -8.13 -16.81 0.43
N ALA A 114 -8.70 -17.61 1.37
CA ALA A 114 -9.13 -17.09 2.67
C ALA A 114 -7.94 -16.67 3.54
N ALA A 115 -6.88 -17.48 3.62
CA ALA A 115 -5.65 -17.16 4.34
C ALA A 115 -4.98 -15.88 3.77
N ARG A 116 -4.92 -15.75 2.44
CA ARG A 116 -4.42 -14.54 1.77
C ARG A 116 -5.25 -13.30 2.08
N LYS A 117 -6.57 -13.43 2.06
CA LYS A 117 -7.48 -12.32 2.42
C LYS A 117 -7.30 -11.86 3.87
N ALA A 118 -6.97 -12.80 4.76
CA ALA A 118 -6.67 -12.53 6.17
C ALA A 118 -5.24 -12.01 6.39
N ASN A 119 -4.36 -12.00 5.35
CA ASN A 119 -2.91 -11.76 5.46
C ASN A 119 -2.21 -12.72 6.44
N ASP A 120 -2.68 -13.96 6.51
CA ASP A 120 -2.14 -15.01 7.36
C ASP A 120 -1.23 -15.94 6.54
N ASP A 121 0.05 -15.51 6.42
CA ASP A 121 1.04 -16.27 5.67
C ASP A 121 1.41 -17.60 6.35
N ALA A 122 1.28 -17.69 7.68
CA ALA A 122 1.53 -18.92 8.42
C ALA A 122 0.46 -19.97 8.11
N ALA A 123 -0.82 -19.56 8.09
CA ALA A 123 -1.90 -20.43 7.66
C ALA A 123 -1.76 -20.82 6.18
N ALA A 124 -1.40 -19.90 5.30
CA ALA A 124 -1.15 -20.20 3.89
C ALA A 124 -0.02 -21.22 3.72
N ALA A 125 1.10 -21.06 4.42
CA ALA A 125 2.22 -22.01 4.39
C ALA A 125 1.81 -23.39 4.93
N SER A 126 1.04 -23.45 6.00
CA SER A 126 0.52 -24.70 6.57
C SER A 126 -0.42 -25.45 5.60
N ILE A 127 -1.32 -24.72 4.92
CA ILE A 127 -2.22 -25.27 3.90
C ILE A 127 -1.41 -25.81 2.71
N MET A 128 -0.40 -25.07 2.25
CA MET A 128 0.49 -25.51 1.17
C MET A 128 1.26 -26.77 1.55
N ALA A 129 1.81 -26.84 2.76
CA ALA A 129 2.51 -28.01 3.27
C ALA A 129 1.59 -29.25 3.35
N ALA A 130 0.39 -29.07 3.89
CA ALA A 130 -0.61 -30.15 3.99
C ALA A 130 -1.09 -30.65 2.62
N ALA A 131 -1.10 -29.78 1.61
CA ALA A 131 -1.46 -30.12 0.23
C ALA A 131 -0.28 -30.65 -0.61
N GLY A 132 0.92 -30.77 -0.05
CA GLY A 132 2.13 -31.20 -0.78
C GLY A 132 2.68 -30.16 -1.76
N LEU A 133 2.34 -28.88 -1.59
CA LEU A 133 2.66 -27.79 -2.52
C LEU A 133 3.91 -27.00 -2.08
N THR A 134 4.72 -27.53 -1.20
CA THR A 134 5.92 -26.85 -0.67
C THR A 134 7.06 -26.77 -1.68
N ASN A 135 7.10 -27.67 -2.64
CA ASN A 135 8.11 -27.69 -3.70
C ASN A 135 7.45 -27.32 -5.03
N THR A 136 7.78 -26.16 -5.55
CA THR A 136 7.44 -25.80 -6.93
C THR A 136 8.32 -26.63 -7.86
N SER A 137 7.72 -27.46 -8.70
CA SER A 137 8.50 -28.17 -9.71
C SER A 137 8.96 -27.17 -10.77
N VAL A 138 10.24 -26.82 -10.70
CA VAL A 138 10.92 -25.91 -11.66
C VAL A 138 12.04 -26.67 -12.32
N GLN A 139 12.06 -26.63 -13.64
CA GLN A 139 13.15 -27.16 -14.45
C GLN A 139 13.73 -26.04 -15.28
N SER A 140 15.04 -25.93 -15.32
CA SER A 140 15.76 -25.02 -16.19
C SER A 140 16.87 -25.74 -16.94
N GLY A 141 17.29 -25.16 -18.03
CA GLY A 141 18.38 -25.65 -18.85
C GLY A 141 18.68 -24.69 -19.99
N THR A 142 19.58 -25.10 -20.88
CA THR A 142 20.00 -24.28 -22.00
C THR A 142 19.81 -25.03 -23.31
N PHE A 143 19.73 -24.26 -24.40
CA PHE A 143 19.86 -24.71 -25.76
C PHE A 143 20.53 -23.61 -26.59
N SER A 144 21.16 -23.95 -27.68
CA SER A 144 21.79 -22.98 -28.54
C SER A 144 21.08 -22.88 -29.90
N ILE A 145 21.13 -21.70 -30.48
CA ILE A 145 20.77 -21.46 -31.87
C ILE A 145 22.03 -21.12 -32.64
N LEU A 146 22.23 -21.81 -33.73
CA LEU A 146 23.34 -21.56 -34.64
C LEU A 146 22.84 -21.61 -36.08
N ASN A 147 23.10 -20.57 -36.85
CA ASN A 147 22.67 -20.42 -38.24
C ASN A 147 21.14 -20.66 -38.40
N GLY A 148 20.31 -20.14 -37.44
CA GLY A 148 18.86 -20.27 -37.49
C GLY A 148 18.33 -21.68 -37.23
N SER A 149 19.08 -22.55 -36.55
CA SER A 149 18.69 -23.90 -36.19
C SER A 149 18.97 -24.19 -34.72
N PHE A 150 18.07 -24.93 -34.07
CA PHE A 150 18.28 -25.39 -32.70
C PHE A 150 19.41 -26.43 -32.66
N VAL A 151 20.32 -26.27 -31.70
CA VAL A 151 21.38 -27.23 -31.38
C VAL A 151 21.15 -27.72 -29.95
N SER A 152 21.02 -29.06 -29.79
CA SER A 152 20.90 -29.67 -28.46
C SER A 152 22.25 -29.67 -27.74
N SER A 153 22.26 -29.45 -26.44
CA SER A 153 23.46 -29.59 -25.58
C SER A 153 24.00 -31.04 -25.56
N ASP A 154 23.20 -32.03 -25.99
CA ASP A 154 23.62 -33.43 -26.12
C ASP A 154 24.40 -33.70 -27.44
N ALA A 155 24.57 -32.69 -28.29
CA ALA A 155 25.47 -32.81 -29.41
C ALA A 155 26.90 -32.92 -28.86
N THR A 156 27.37 -34.14 -28.67
CA THR A 156 28.76 -34.47 -28.35
C THR A 156 29.66 -33.67 -29.30
N GLU A 157 30.59 -32.89 -28.74
CA GLU A 157 31.72 -32.37 -29.52
C GLU A 157 32.29 -33.53 -30.31
N SER A 158 32.04 -33.59 -31.61
CA SER A 158 32.67 -34.55 -32.49
C SER A 158 34.15 -34.19 -32.54
N THR A 159 34.96 -34.86 -31.73
CA THR A 159 36.37 -34.90 -31.92
C THR A 159 36.61 -35.30 -33.38
N SER A 160 37.00 -34.38 -34.22
CA SER A 160 37.56 -34.68 -35.52
C SER A 160 38.78 -35.56 -35.27
N LYS A 161 38.57 -36.88 -35.44
CA LYS A 161 39.65 -37.83 -35.45
C LYS A 161 40.46 -37.58 -36.73
N ASP A 162 41.43 -36.71 -36.64
CA ASP A 162 42.56 -36.82 -37.52
C ASP A 162 43.37 -38.03 -37.08
N GLN A 163 43.21 -39.14 -37.85
CA GLN A 163 44.00 -40.32 -37.68
C GLN A 163 45.41 -40.04 -38.22
N SER A 164 46.33 -39.61 -37.38
CA SER A 164 47.74 -39.92 -37.58
C SER A 164 48.11 -40.99 -36.55
N ALA A 165 48.37 -42.18 -37.09
CA ALA A 165 48.88 -43.31 -36.34
C ALA A 165 50.25 -42.99 -35.76
N GLY A 166 50.30 -42.47 -34.57
CA GLY A 166 51.46 -42.31 -33.69
C GLY A 166 51.49 -43.44 -32.69
N THR A 167 52.44 -44.35 -32.88
CA THR A 167 52.76 -45.49 -32.04
C THR A 167 52.73 -45.11 -30.56
N LYS A 168 51.79 -45.69 -29.78
CA LYS A 168 51.76 -45.63 -28.30
C LYS A 168 53.02 -46.32 -27.78
N LYS A 169 54.03 -45.57 -27.37
CA LYS A 169 55.08 -46.09 -26.47
C LYS A 169 54.48 -46.18 -25.08
N ALA A 170 54.15 -47.40 -24.69
CA ALA A 170 53.91 -47.72 -23.29
C ALA A 170 55.21 -47.48 -22.52
N PHE A 171 55.20 -46.54 -21.59
CA PHE A 171 56.25 -46.45 -20.58
C PHE A 171 56.06 -47.64 -19.62
N SER A 172 56.80 -48.72 -19.90
CA SER A 172 57.02 -49.79 -18.96
C SER A 172 58.06 -49.33 -17.96
N ARG A 173 57.72 -49.20 -16.70
CA ARG A 173 58.65 -49.09 -15.62
C ARG A 173 59.35 -50.45 -15.48
N THR A 174 60.57 -50.57 -15.96
CA THR A 174 61.41 -51.69 -15.68
C THR A 174 61.91 -51.58 -14.26
N ASP A 175 61.44 -52.46 -13.37
CA ASP A 175 62.04 -52.74 -12.10
C ASP A 175 63.48 -53.18 -12.30
N ALA A 176 64.43 -52.41 -11.80
CA ALA A 176 65.80 -52.82 -11.73
C ALA A 176 66.01 -53.64 -10.43
N GLY A 177 66.23 -54.95 -10.63
CA GLY A 177 67.16 -55.79 -9.90
C GLY A 177 67.03 -55.88 -8.38
N SER A 178 66.34 -56.94 -7.93
CA SER A 178 66.55 -57.54 -6.65
C SER A 178 67.93 -58.21 -6.58
N THR A 179 68.82 -57.73 -5.73
CA THR A 179 69.89 -58.55 -5.16
C THR A 179 69.65 -58.64 -3.65
N SER A 180 69.38 -59.86 -3.18
CA SER A 180 69.32 -60.24 -1.81
C SER A 180 70.65 -60.02 -1.15
N ASP A 181 70.71 -59.23 -0.09
CA ASP A 181 71.68 -59.44 0.99
C ASP A 181 71.05 -59.11 2.33
N GLY A 182 71.22 -60.04 3.29
CA GLY A 182 70.64 -60.01 4.63
C GLY A 182 71.30 -58.97 5.51
N GLY A 183 70.50 -58.10 6.07
CA GLY A 183 70.97 -57.15 7.10
C GLY A 183 69.77 -56.61 7.90
N THR A 184 69.87 -56.84 9.18
CA THR A 184 68.93 -56.54 10.27
C THR A 184 68.22 -55.20 10.14
N ALA A 185 66.90 -55.30 10.37
CA ALA A 185 65.95 -54.17 10.38
C ALA A 185 66.36 -53.06 11.36
N ASN A 186 66.54 -51.88 10.82
CA ASN A 186 66.38 -50.64 11.57
C ASN A 186 65.40 -49.79 10.73
N SER A 187 64.08 -49.85 11.09
CA SER A 187 63.04 -49.14 10.41
C SER A 187 63.09 -47.68 10.81
N SER A 188 63.89 -46.89 10.11
CA SER A 188 63.65 -45.46 10.01
C SER A 188 62.46 -45.27 9.05
N PRO A 189 61.48 -44.42 9.37
CA PRO A 189 60.40 -44.17 8.48
C PRO A 189 60.96 -43.60 7.17
N VAL A 190 60.74 -44.29 6.06
CA VAL A 190 61.06 -43.80 4.72
C VAL A 190 60.22 -42.52 4.54
N LYS A 191 60.87 -41.35 4.62
CA LYS A 191 60.27 -40.10 4.22
C LYS A 191 59.87 -40.25 2.78
N ALA A 192 58.57 -40.20 2.47
CA ALA A 192 58.11 -40.14 1.08
C ALA A 192 58.78 -38.93 0.45
N LEU A 193 59.59 -39.16 -0.61
CA LEU A 193 60.22 -38.09 -1.37
C LEU A 193 59.14 -37.46 -2.22
N ASP A 194 58.92 -36.13 -2.06
CA ASP A 194 58.08 -35.37 -2.96
C ASP A 194 58.65 -35.42 -4.39
N VAL A 195 57.82 -35.62 -5.39
CA VAL A 195 58.22 -35.49 -6.78
C VAL A 195 58.16 -34.00 -7.14
N VAL A 196 59.32 -33.41 -7.35
CA VAL A 196 59.47 -32.01 -7.78
C VAL A 196 59.75 -31.99 -9.28
N THR A 197 58.86 -31.44 -10.08
CA THR A 197 59.06 -31.16 -11.49
C THR A 197 59.59 -29.73 -11.60
N ALA A 198 60.77 -29.54 -12.18
CA ALA A 198 61.40 -28.21 -12.25
C ALA A 198 60.90 -27.35 -13.44
N ASP A 199 59.96 -27.85 -14.24
CA ASP A 199 59.36 -27.23 -15.39
C ASP A 199 57.85 -27.50 -15.42
N ASP A 200 57.11 -26.91 -16.34
CA ASP A 200 55.67 -27.09 -16.49
C ASP A 200 55.30 -28.56 -16.71
N GLU A 201 54.24 -29.03 -16.01
CA GLU A 201 53.72 -30.37 -16.23
C GLU A 201 52.45 -30.31 -17.09
N ILE A 202 52.46 -30.97 -18.26
CA ILE A 202 51.31 -31.09 -19.14
C ILE A 202 50.72 -32.47 -18.98
N ILE A 203 49.50 -32.53 -18.37
CA ILE A 203 48.77 -33.77 -18.21
C ILE A 203 47.77 -33.90 -19.38
N GLN A 204 48.05 -34.80 -20.33
CA GLN A 204 47.12 -35.14 -21.42
C GLN A 204 46.16 -36.26 -20.98
N GLY A 205 45.19 -35.93 -20.14
CA GLY A 205 44.23 -36.85 -19.53
C GLY A 205 43.59 -36.25 -18.32
N SER A 206 43.00 -37.06 -17.46
CA SER A 206 42.41 -36.62 -16.20
C SER A 206 43.34 -36.86 -15.02
N LEU A 207 43.26 -35.96 -14.03
CA LEU A 207 44.06 -36.00 -12.81
C LEU A 207 43.17 -36.32 -11.60
N CYS A 208 43.48 -37.35 -10.83
CA CYS A 208 42.93 -37.59 -9.51
C CYS A 208 43.94 -37.18 -8.45
N VAL A 209 43.49 -36.36 -7.46
CA VAL A 209 44.30 -35.90 -6.33
C VAL A 209 43.57 -36.28 -5.04
N GLY A 210 44.25 -36.96 -4.14
CA GLY A 210 43.73 -37.37 -2.83
C GLY A 210 44.03 -38.84 -2.54
N LEU A 211 43.97 -39.19 -1.25
CA LEU A 211 44.33 -40.54 -0.77
C LEU A 211 43.33 -41.61 -1.22
N ASP A 212 42.10 -41.23 -1.50
CA ASP A 212 41.04 -42.15 -1.96
C ASP A 212 41.05 -42.41 -3.44
N CYS A 213 42.02 -41.85 -4.19
CA CYS A 213 42.23 -42.15 -5.61
C CYS A 213 42.68 -43.61 -5.80
N VAL A 214 42.13 -44.32 -6.76
CA VAL A 214 42.41 -45.72 -7.03
C VAL A 214 43.04 -45.91 -8.41
N ASN A 215 43.80 -46.97 -8.56
CA ASN A 215 44.33 -47.33 -9.86
C ASN A 215 43.16 -47.68 -10.83
N ASN A 216 43.21 -47.21 -12.05
CA ASN A 216 42.14 -47.29 -13.04
C ASN A 216 40.86 -46.51 -12.63
N GLU A 217 41.01 -45.38 -12.01
CA GLU A 217 39.92 -44.46 -11.68
C GLU A 217 39.08 -44.16 -12.93
N SER A 218 37.73 -44.25 -12.80
CA SER A 218 36.81 -43.89 -13.86
C SER A 218 36.45 -42.41 -13.78
N PHE A 219 36.98 -41.58 -14.65
CA PHE A 219 36.79 -40.15 -14.61
C PHE A 219 35.50 -39.65 -15.24
N GLY A 220 34.88 -40.46 -16.14
CA GLY A 220 33.76 -39.95 -16.96
C GLY A 220 34.20 -38.72 -17.76
N PHE A 221 33.57 -37.58 -17.48
CA PHE A 221 33.92 -36.29 -18.08
C PHE A 221 34.77 -35.39 -17.16
N ASP A 222 35.16 -35.88 -15.97
CA ASP A 222 35.96 -35.09 -15.02
C ASP A 222 37.39 -34.93 -15.51
N THR A 223 37.89 -33.72 -15.63
CA THR A 223 39.27 -33.41 -15.95
C THR A 223 40.18 -33.46 -14.72
N ILE A 224 39.70 -32.92 -13.60
CA ILE A 224 40.36 -32.97 -12.29
C ILE A 224 39.35 -33.52 -11.29
N ARG A 225 39.73 -34.55 -10.54
CA ARG A 225 38.95 -35.10 -9.43
C ARG A 225 39.77 -34.97 -8.16
N LEU A 226 39.24 -34.22 -7.18
CA LEU A 226 39.71 -34.23 -5.79
C LEU A 226 38.92 -35.30 -5.05
N LYS A 227 39.59 -36.25 -4.41
CA LYS A 227 38.91 -37.43 -3.84
C LYS A 227 39.46 -37.71 -2.43
N GLU A 228 38.78 -37.11 -1.45
CA GLU A 228 39.05 -37.18 -0.02
C GLU A 228 37.75 -37.06 0.76
N ASN A 229 37.82 -37.28 2.09
CA ASN A 229 36.68 -37.07 2.99
C ASN A 229 36.26 -35.61 3.11
N ASN A 230 37.16 -34.66 2.81
CA ASN A 230 36.88 -33.22 2.75
C ASN A 230 37.86 -32.56 1.77
N ASP A 231 37.32 -32.07 0.68
CA ASP A 231 38.13 -31.53 -0.42
C ASP A 231 38.32 -30.02 -0.29
N ARG A 232 39.56 -29.55 -0.55
CA ARG A 232 39.92 -28.14 -0.51
C ARG A 232 40.87 -27.77 -1.60
N ILE A 233 40.71 -26.53 -2.13
CA ILE A 233 41.69 -25.85 -2.98
C ILE A 233 42.09 -24.58 -2.25
N LYS A 234 43.33 -24.51 -1.76
CA LYS A 234 43.86 -23.31 -1.11
C LYS A 234 44.65 -22.47 -2.09
N PHE A 235 44.41 -21.17 -2.05
CA PHE A 235 45.23 -20.14 -2.69
C PHE A 235 46.06 -19.50 -1.59
N ASP A 236 47.32 -19.86 -1.53
CA ASP A 236 48.25 -19.49 -0.45
C ASP A 236 49.09 -18.30 -0.94
N ASP A 237 48.83 -17.12 -0.43
CA ASP A 237 49.58 -15.91 -0.78
C ASP A 237 50.81 -15.79 0.10
N THR A 238 51.98 -15.91 -0.47
CA THR A 238 53.27 -15.83 0.25
C THR A 238 53.84 -14.41 0.28
N SER A 239 53.07 -13.40 -0.09
CA SER A 239 53.49 -11.99 -0.11
C SER A 239 53.75 -11.47 1.29
N THR A 240 54.96 -10.97 1.53
CA THR A 240 55.38 -10.41 2.84
C THR A 240 55.69 -8.92 2.75
N SER A 241 55.69 -8.35 1.54
CA SER A 241 56.03 -6.94 1.31
C SER A 241 54.87 -6.01 1.67
N THR A 242 55.17 -4.95 2.39
CA THR A 242 54.17 -3.93 2.77
C THR A 242 53.49 -3.32 1.50
N GLY A 243 52.15 -3.28 1.51
CA GLY A 243 51.35 -2.69 0.44
C GLY A 243 50.85 -3.67 -0.61
N PHE A 244 51.23 -4.93 -0.57
CA PHE A 244 50.66 -5.97 -1.41
C PHE A 244 49.54 -6.72 -0.70
N PRO A 245 48.52 -7.21 -1.42
CA PRO A 245 47.51 -8.12 -0.85
C PRO A 245 48.19 -9.37 -0.26
N ASN A 246 47.67 -9.91 0.83
CA ASN A 246 48.25 -11.05 1.51
C ASN A 246 47.23 -11.98 2.18
N HIS A 247 45.97 -11.97 1.66
CA HIS A 247 44.96 -12.87 2.19
C HIS A 247 44.97 -14.21 1.47
N ASP A 248 44.99 -15.26 2.25
CA ASP A 248 44.82 -16.63 1.80
C ASP A 248 43.34 -16.93 1.58
N TRP A 249 43.01 -17.53 0.47
CA TRP A 249 41.65 -17.94 0.13
C TRP A 249 41.54 -19.44 -0.04
N GLN A 250 40.37 -20.01 0.24
CA GLN A 250 40.11 -21.43 0.09
C GLN A 250 38.72 -21.70 -0.48
N LEU A 251 38.65 -22.67 -1.39
CA LEU A 251 37.40 -23.34 -1.76
C LEU A 251 37.27 -24.61 -0.96
N THR A 252 36.18 -24.79 -0.24
CA THR A 252 35.96 -25.94 0.65
C THR A 252 34.68 -26.67 0.26
N ALA A 253 34.75 -27.98 0.00
CA ALA A 253 33.63 -28.86 -0.14
C ALA A 253 33.48 -29.71 1.13
N ASN A 254 32.42 -29.49 1.88
CA ASN A 254 32.04 -30.11 3.17
C ASN A 254 32.95 -29.76 4.34
N ASP A 255 32.40 -29.75 5.55
CA ASP A 255 33.16 -29.62 6.77
C ASP A 255 33.87 -30.95 7.11
N SER A 256 35.04 -30.87 7.73
CA SER A 256 35.85 -32.05 8.08
C SER A 256 35.42 -32.72 9.39
N ALA A 257 34.60 -32.07 10.22
CA ALA A 257 34.20 -32.59 11.53
C ALA A 257 32.97 -33.50 11.42
N SER A 258 32.88 -34.51 12.29
CA SER A 258 31.64 -35.29 12.44
C SER A 258 30.47 -34.38 12.83
N GLY A 259 29.37 -34.46 12.12
CA GLY A 259 28.23 -33.55 12.30
C GLY A 259 28.41 -32.18 11.63
N GLY A 260 29.46 -31.97 10.85
CA GLY A 260 29.68 -30.76 10.06
C GLY A 260 28.70 -30.61 8.91
N ALA A 261 28.66 -29.42 8.32
CA ALA A 261 27.73 -29.07 7.27
C ALA A 261 28.14 -29.64 5.90
N ASN A 262 27.17 -30.15 5.17
CA ASN A 262 27.30 -30.38 3.72
C ASN A 262 27.24 -29.01 3.04
N LYS A 263 28.32 -28.53 2.52
CA LYS A 263 28.39 -27.20 1.91
C LYS A 263 29.47 -27.10 0.83
N PHE A 264 29.36 -26.09 -0.02
CA PHE A 264 30.45 -25.53 -0.78
C PHE A 264 30.65 -24.08 -0.32
N SER A 265 31.88 -23.69 0.01
CA SER A 265 32.15 -22.36 0.55
C SER A 265 33.41 -21.73 -0.06
N ILE A 266 33.42 -20.39 -0.08
CA ILE A 266 34.59 -19.54 -0.32
C ILE A 266 34.99 -18.97 1.03
N GLU A 267 36.21 -19.25 1.47
CA GLU A 267 36.71 -18.93 2.79
C GLU A 267 37.92 -18.00 2.69
N ASP A 268 37.95 -16.94 3.51
CA ASP A 268 39.12 -16.11 3.78
C ASP A 268 39.84 -16.71 5.01
N ILE A 269 40.91 -17.43 4.75
CA ILE A 269 41.63 -18.16 5.77
C ILE A 269 42.39 -17.21 6.70
N THR A 270 42.93 -16.13 6.16
CA THR A 270 43.65 -15.11 6.93
C THR A 270 42.75 -14.40 7.94
N ALA A 271 41.52 -14.03 7.52
CA ALA A 271 40.55 -13.39 8.38
C ALA A 271 39.69 -14.37 9.18
N ALA A 272 39.81 -15.67 8.95
CA ALA A 272 38.96 -16.72 9.51
C ALA A 272 37.44 -16.46 9.28
N THR A 273 37.08 -16.01 8.10
CA THR A 273 35.67 -15.73 7.71
C THR A 273 35.25 -16.58 6.52
N VAL A 274 33.94 -16.78 6.38
CA VAL A 274 33.31 -17.53 5.28
C VAL A 274 32.31 -16.62 4.55
N PRO A 275 32.77 -15.79 3.60
CA PRO A 275 31.94 -14.82 2.90
C PRO A 275 30.83 -15.42 2.06
N VAL A 276 31.03 -16.61 1.49
CA VAL A 276 30.05 -17.30 0.64
C VAL A 276 29.89 -18.74 1.09
N THR A 277 28.65 -19.14 1.30
CA THR A 277 28.30 -20.54 1.59
C THR A 277 27.08 -20.95 0.77
N VAL A 278 27.19 -22.09 0.08
CA VAL A 278 26.08 -22.81 -0.54
C VAL A 278 25.90 -24.12 0.20
N THR A 279 24.79 -24.30 0.89
CA THR A 279 24.50 -25.55 1.62
C THR A 279 24.08 -26.66 0.65
N GLY A 280 24.42 -27.91 0.99
CA GLY A 280 23.96 -29.08 0.24
C GLY A 280 22.43 -29.07 0.13
N SER A 281 21.90 -29.56 -0.98
CA SER A 281 20.47 -29.56 -1.31
C SER A 281 19.86 -28.17 -1.55
N ALA A 282 20.66 -27.12 -1.75
CA ALA A 282 20.16 -25.84 -2.22
C ALA A 282 19.42 -26.05 -3.56
N PRO A 283 18.19 -25.50 -3.73
CA PRO A 283 17.42 -25.70 -4.96
C PRO A 283 18.14 -25.19 -6.20
N THR A 284 17.81 -25.77 -7.36
CA THR A 284 18.29 -25.27 -8.66
C THR A 284 17.97 -23.79 -8.81
N ASN A 285 18.94 -23.02 -9.34
CA ASN A 285 18.84 -21.58 -9.54
C ASN A 285 18.59 -20.77 -8.25
N SER A 286 19.03 -21.28 -7.09
CA SER A 286 19.01 -20.48 -5.85
C SER A 286 19.68 -19.13 -6.05
N MET A 287 20.75 -19.09 -6.83
CA MET A 287 21.39 -17.90 -7.35
C MET A 287 21.79 -18.18 -8.81
N PHE A 288 21.36 -17.34 -9.74
CA PHE A 288 21.66 -17.45 -11.15
C PHE A 288 22.03 -16.07 -11.70
N VAL A 289 23.15 -15.97 -12.40
CA VAL A 289 23.54 -14.75 -13.11
C VAL A 289 23.48 -15.03 -14.59
N ASP A 290 22.65 -14.28 -15.33
CA ASP A 290 22.49 -14.46 -16.77
C ASP A 290 23.58 -13.73 -17.57
N SER A 291 23.58 -13.93 -18.89
CA SER A 291 24.52 -13.30 -19.81
C SER A 291 24.43 -11.76 -19.88
N SER A 292 23.36 -11.17 -19.38
CA SER A 292 23.17 -9.72 -19.24
C SER A 292 23.57 -9.19 -17.84
N GLY A 293 24.10 -10.04 -16.96
CA GLY A 293 24.49 -9.68 -15.60
C GLY A 293 23.34 -9.59 -14.62
N ARG A 294 22.13 -10.04 -14.95
CA ARG A 294 20.98 -10.00 -14.07
C ARG A 294 20.99 -11.14 -13.07
N LEU A 295 20.65 -10.85 -11.80
CA LEU A 295 20.59 -11.83 -10.72
C LEU A 295 19.20 -12.42 -10.60
N GLY A 296 19.06 -13.71 -10.89
CA GLY A 296 17.89 -14.51 -10.56
C GLY A 296 18.03 -15.19 -9.21
N LEU A 297 17.04 -15.04 -8.35
CA LEU A 297 16.89 -15.80 -7.11
C LEU A 297 15.71 -16.77 -7.30
N ARG A 298 16.03 -18.06 -7.45
CA ARG A 298 15.11 -19.15 -7.81
C ARG A 298 14.50 -19.03 -9.22
N THR A 299 15.20 -18.40 -10.15
CA THR A 299 14.84 -18.33 -11.58
C THR A 299 16.10 -18.32 -12.44
N ALA A 300 16.10 -19.06 -13.55
CA ALA A 300 17.14 -19.04 -14.57
C ALA A 300 16.88 -18.00 -15.67
N THR A 301 15.74 -17.30 -15.62
CA THR A 301 15.33 -16.32 -16.63
C THR A 301 15.01 -14.97 -15.98
N PRO A 302 16.00 -14.30 -15.35
CA PRO A 302 15.77 -13.00 -14.75
C PRO A 302 15.46 -11.95 -15.83
N VAL A 303 14.39 -11.17 -15.60
CA VAL A 303 13.94 -10.13 -16.54
C VAL A 303 14.28 -8.71 -16.08
N LEU A 304 14.74 -8.57 -14.85
CA LEU A 304 15.21 -7.33 -14.22
C LEU A 304 16.54 -7.60 -13.52
N ASP A 305 17.25 -6.55 -13.13
CA ASP A 305 18.57 -6.64 -12.47
C ASP A 305 18.56 -7.59 -11.27
N ILE A 306 17.48 -7.58 -10.48
CA ILE A 306 17.21 -8.58 -9.44
C ILE A 306 15.80 -9.12 -9.65
N HIS A 307 15.70 -10.43 -9.91
CA HIS A 307 14.44 -11.12 -10.08
C HIS A 307 14.29 -12.23 -9.04
N VAL A 308 13.38 -12.03 -8.09
CA VAL A 308 13.03 -13.03 -7.07
C VAL A 308 11.76 -13.76 -7.50
N ALA A 309 11.81 -15.08 -7.66
CA ALA A 309 10.67 -15.88 -8.09
C ALA A 309 10.42 -17.02 -7.12
N THR A 310 9.24 -17.05 -6.49
CA THR A 310 8.80 -18.12 -5.60
C THR A 310 7.35 -18.48 -5.88
N SER A 311 6.90 -19.65 -5.45
CA SER A 311 5.50 -20.07 -5.57
C SER A 311 4.57 -19.34 -4.62
N ASN A 312 5.12 -18.67 -3.60
CA ASN A 312 4.36 -17.96 -2.58
C ASN A 312 5.10 -16.70 -2.16
N THR A 313 4.48 -15.55 -2.32
CA THR A 313 4.90 -14.25 -1.80
C THR A 313 6.41 -13.99 -1.93
N PRO A 314 6.94 -13.75 -3.15
CA PRO A 314 8.31 -13.27 -3.30
C PRO A 314 8.51 -11.99 -2.49
N ALA A 315 9.59 -11.96 -1.69
CA ALA A 315 9.82 -10.91 -0.71
C ALA A 315 11.30 -10.59 -0.54
N MET A 316 11.57 -9.36 -0.14
CA MET A 316 12.85 -8.92 0.40
C MET A 316 12.66 -8.55 1.87
N ARG A 317 13.48 -9.10 2.76
CA ARG A 317 13.49 -8.75 4.19
C ARG A 317 14.59 -7.75 4.49
N LEU A 318 14.24 -6.70 5.25
CA LEU A 318 15.15 -5.75 5.85
C LEU A 318 15.07 -5.95 7.37
N GLU A 319 16.16 -6.43 7.96
CA GLU A 319 16.22 -6.76 9.39
C GLU A 319 17.33 -5.98 10.08
N GLN A 320 16.96 -5.15 11.04
CA GLN A 320 17.87 -4.57 12.01
C GLN A 320 17.81 -5.39 13.28
N ASN A 321 18.91 -6.06 13.62
CA ASN A 321 19.05 -6.73 14.91
C ASN A 321 19.53 -5.74 15.99
N ASN A 322 19.64 -6.20 17.24
CA ASN A 322 20.06 -5.36 18.37
C ASN A 322 21.58 -5.35 18.64
N SER A 323 22.39 -5.96 17.78
CA SER A 323 23.85 -6.09 18.00
C SER A 323 24.56 -4.73 18.02
N GLY A 324 24.02 -3.71 17.35
CA GLY A 324 24.51 -2.33 17.37
C GLY A 324 23.92 -1.46 18.48
N GLY A 325 23.14 -2.02 19.42
CA GLY A 325 22.50 -1.29 20.52
C GLY A 325 21.18 -0.62 20.18
N PHE A 326 20.66 -0.80 18.95
CA PHE A 326 19.36 -0.31 18.53
C PHE A 326 18.26 -1.35 18.79
N THR A 327 17.03 -0.89 18.91
CA THR A 327 15.87 -1.80 19.01
C THR A 327 15.74 -2.60 17.72
N ALA A 328 15.58 -3.93 17.84
CA ALA A 328 15.38 -4.79 16.68
C ALA A 328 14.09 -4.43 15.94
N GLN A 329 14.16 -4.37 14.61
CA GLN A 329 13.02 -4.10 13.73
C GLN A 329 13.18 -4.84 12.41
N THR A 330 12.09 -5.47 11.98
CA THR A 330 12.07 -6.25 10.74
C THR A 330 10.94 -5.78 9.83
N TRP A 331 11.27 -5.53 8.57
CA TRP A 331 10.35 -5.16 7.50
C TRP A 331 10.46 -6.12 6.33
N ASP A 332 9.31 -6.47 5.72
CA ASP A 332 9.27 -7.15 4.44
C ASP A 332 8.66 -6.23 3.38
N VAL A 333 9.29 -6.22 2.19
CA VAL A 333 8.72 -5.68 0.96
C VAL A 333 8.38 -6.85 0.07
N ALA A 334 7.11 -7.04 -0.25
CA ALA A 334 6.63 -8.26 -0.88
C ALA A 334 5.44 -8.04 -1.81
N GLY A 335 5.22 -9.01 -2.71
CA GLY A 335 4.08 -9.03 -3.60
C GLY A 335 3.53 -10.42 -3.79
N ASN A 336 2.22 -10.52 -3.98
CA ASN A 336 1.53 -11.75 -4.37
C ASN A 336 0.25 -11.41 -5.17
N GLU A 337 -0.59 -12.40 -5.45
CA GLU A 337 -1.83 -12.25 -6.21
C GLU A 337 -2.87 -11.33 -5.53
N ALA A 338 -2.74 -11.09 -4.23
CA ALA A 338 -3.66 -10.27 -3.45
C ALA A 338 -3.16 -8.85 -3.22
N ASN A 339 -1.85 -8.65 -3.11
CA ASN A 339 -1.25 -7.36 -2.76
C ASN A 339 0.21 -7.21 -3.20
N PHE A 340 0.64 -5.98 -3.46
CA PHE A 340 1.99 -5.49 -3.15
C PHE A 340 1.94 -4.79 -1.79
N PHE A 341 2.90 -5.03 -0.90
CA PHE A 341 2.84 -4.48 0.46
C PHE A 341 4.20 -4.28 1.13
N VAL A 342 4.20 -3.40 2.12
CA VAL A 342 5.24 -3.29 3.16
C VAL A 342 4.66 -3.84 4.45
N ARG A 343 5.35 -4.81 5.07
CA ARG A 343 4.92 -5.48 6.30
C ARG A 343 5.83 -5.14 7.47
N ASP A 344 5.29 -4.65 8.57
CA ASP A 344 5.95 -4.55 9.86
C ASP A 344 5.85 -5.91 10.58
N VAL A 345 6.92 -6.71 10.47
CA VAL A 345 6.98 -8.05 11.04
C VAL A 345 7.04 -7.98 12.57
N THR A 346 7.91 -7.12 13.11
CA THR A 346 8.09 -6.93 14.56
C THR A 346 6.82 -6.42 15.24
N GLY A 347 6.08 -5.54 14.58
CA GLY A 347 4.82 -4.98 15.08
C GLY A 347 3.59 -5.88 14.94
N GLY A 348 3.76 -7.20 14.78
CA GLY A 348 2.66 -8.17 14.64
C GLY A 348 2.19 -8.37 13.22
N SER A 349 3.10 -8.32 12.26
CA SER A 349 2.85 -8.57 10.83
C SER A 349 1.79 -7.66 10.21
N ARG A 350 1.73 -6.39 10.64
CA ARG A 350 0.81 -5.39 10.11
C ARG A 350 1.24 -4.94 8.72
N LEU A 351 0.26 -4.59 7.88
CA LEU A 351 0.48 -4.07 6.53
C LEU A 351 0.17 -2.56 6.46
N PRO A 352 1.07 -1.67 6.93
CA PRO A 352 0.83 -0.23 6.93
C PRO A 352 0.75 0.38 5.53
N PHE A 353 1.34 -0.27 4.53
CA PHE A 353 1.23 0.11 3.14
C PHE A 353 0.89 -1.10 2.28
N ARG A 354 -0.17 -0.95 1.44
CA ARG A 354 -0.66 -2.02 0.61
C ARG A 354 -1.32 -1.50 -0.66
N ILE A 355 -0.97 -2.08 -1.80
CA ILE A 355 -1.61 -1.84 -3.09
C ILE A 355 -2.24 -3.13 -3.57
N ARG A 356 -3.51 -3.10 -3.97
CA ARG A 356 -4.20 -4.26 -4.55
C ARG A 356 -3.99 -4.32 -6.07
N PRO A 357 -3.94 -5.52 -6.66
CA PRO A 357 -3.94 -5.67 -8.12
C PRO A 357 -5.12 -4.93 -8.76
N GLY A 358 -4.87 -4.31 -9.90
CA GLY A 358 -5.88 -3.51 -10.61
C GLY A 358 -6.03 -2.06 -10.11
N ALA A 359 -5.25 -1.61 -9.12
CA ALA A 359 -5.21 -0.19 -8.76
C ALA A 359 -4.81 0.66 -9.97
N PRO A 360 -5.58 1.72 -10.31
CA PRO A 360 -5.29 2.57 -11.45
C PRO A 360 -3.94 3.30 -11.33
N THR A 361 -3.39 3.72 -12.47
CA THR A 361 -2.21 4.59 -12.49
C THR A 361 -2.50 5.86 -11.68
N SER A 362 -1.51 6.30 -10.91
CA SER A 362 -1.60 7.50 -10.05
C SER A 362 -2.73 7.45 -9.00
N SER A 363 -3.11 6.23 -8.53
CA SER A 363 -3.99 6.10 -7.37
C SER A 363 -3.43 6.88 -6.17
N VAL A 364 -2.12 6.84 -5.98
CA VAL A 364 -1.34 7.75 -5.12
C VAL A 364 -0.11 8.17 -5.93
N ASP A 365 0.08 9.46 -6.11
CA ASP A 365 1.23 10.03 -6.81
C ASP A 365 1.86 11.14 -5.96
N ILE A 366 3.18 11.13 -5.82
CA ILE A 366 3.94 12.20 -5.17
C ILE A 366 4.82 12.83 -6.24
N ASN A 367 4.45 14.05 -6.68
CA ASN A 367 5.18 14.74 -7.72
C ASN A 367 6.50 15.37 -7.22
N ALA A 368 7.32 15.88 -8.13
CA ALA A 368 8.62 16.47 -7.83
C ALA A 368 8.55 17.71 -6.89
N SER A 369 7.40 18.37 -6.77
CA SER A 369 7.17 19.47 -5.83
C SER A 369 6.72 19.00 -4.45
N GLY A 370 6.64 17.68 -4.21
CA GLY A 370 6.19 17.07 -2.98
C GLY A 370 4.68 17.18 -2.75
N ASN A 371 3.88 17.39 -3.79
CA ASN A 371 2.43 17.34 -3.71
C ASN A 371 1.94 15.91 -3.88
N VAL A 372 0.92 15.52 -3.10
CA VAL A 372 0.29 14.20 -3.16
C VAL A 372 -1.00 14.31 -3.98
N GLY A 373 -1.04 13.55 -5.07
CA GLY A 373 -2.24 13.32 -5.87
C GLY A 373 -2.93 12.02 -5.46
N ILE A 374 -4.23 12.03 -5.32
CA ILE A 374 -5.08 10.84 -5.23
C ILE A 374 -5.92 10.81 -6.50
N GLY A 375 -5.68 9.82 -7.36
CA GLY A 375 -6.35 9.72 -8.66
C GLY A 375 -5.81 10.67 -9.74
N THR A 376 -4.67 11.32 -9.51
CA THR A 376 -4.03 12.24 -10.46
C THR A 376 -2.52 12.30 -10.30
N ALA A 377 -1.79 12.34 -11.43
CA ALA A 377 -0.36 12.63 -11.47
C ALA A 377 -0.06 14.15 -11.49
N SER A 378 -1.08 15.00 -11.68
CA SER A 378 -0.93 16.45 -11.83
C SER A 378 -1.44 17.21 -10.60
N ALA A 379 -0.94 16.83 -9.43
CA ALA A 379 -1.34 17.47 -8.18
C ALA A 379 -0.93 18.97 -8.16
N SER A 380 -1.91 19.86 -8.12
CA SER A 380 -1.74 21.32 -8.08
C SER A 380 -1.54 21.88 -6.67
N ASN A 381 -1.97 21.13 -5.64
CA ASN A 381 -1.89 21.49 -4.22
C ASN A 381 -1.20 20.39 -3.43
N ARG A 382 -0.81 20.64 -2.16
CA ARG A 382 -0.15 19.67 -1.28
C ARG A 382 -0.90 18.34 -1.18
N LEU A 383 -2.22 18.39 -1.18
CA LEU A 383 -3.09 17.22 -1.36
C LEU A 383 -4.14 17.57 -2.41
N HIS A 384 -4.15 16.82 -3.51
CA HIS A 384 -5.12 16.96 -4.59
C HIS A 384 -5.84 15.63 -4.80
N VAL A 385 -7.11 15.57 -4.44
CA VAL A 385 -7.99 14.43 -4.73
C VAL A 385 -8.75 14.75 -6.01
N PHE A 386 -8.57 13.91 -7.03
CA PHE A 386 -9.23 14.05 -8.33
C PHE A 386 -10.07 12.81 -8.60
N THR A 387 -11.31 13.03 -9.03
CA THR A 387 -12.25 11.99 -9.43
C THR A 387 -12.98 12.38 -10.71
N THR A 388 -13.28 11.40 -11.53
CA THR A 388 -14.06 11.57 -12.77
C THR A 388 -15.53 11.19 -12.58
N THR A 389 -15.88 10.62 -11.43
CA THR A 389 -17.25 10.18 -11.09
C THR A 389 -17.86 11.13 -10.07
N SER A 390 -19.18 11.35 -10.18
CA SER A 390 -19.94 12.10 -9.17
C SER A 390 -20.02 11.30 -7.86
N SER A 391 -19.95 12.00 -6.73
CA SER A 391 -20.06 11.45 -5.36
C SER A 391 -18.80 10.76 -4.82
N ASP A 392 -17.74 10.63 -5.61
CA ASP A 392 -16.43 10.20 -5.11
C ASP A 392 -15.62 11.43 -4.65
N GLY A 393 -14.75 11.27 -3.70
CA GLY A 393 -13.91 12.36 -3.21
C GLY A 393 -13.33 12.05 -1.83
N LEU A 394 -13.34 13.06 -0.94
CA LEU A 394 -12.86 12.91 0.42
C LEU A 394 -14.01 12.49 1.33
N SER A 395 -13.95 11.27 1.87
CA SER A 395 -14.80 10.81 2.96
C SER A 395 -14.02 10.86 4.28
N ILE A 396 -14.60 11.49 5.32
CA ILE A 396 -14.10 11.48 6.68
C ILE A 396 -15.09 10.71 7.51
N ASP A 397 -14.72 9.48 7.90
CA ASP A 397 -15.55 8.57 8.67
C ASP A 397 -14.91 8.27 10.02
N GLY A 398 -15.71 8.14 11.06
CA GLY A 398 -15.26 7.84 12.41
C GLY A 398 -16.41 7.57 13.37
N THR A 399 -16.11 6.87 14.44
CA THR A 399 -17.11 6.49 15.46
C THR A 399 -17.53 7.65 16.36
N THR A 400 -16.72 8.70 16.47
CA THR A 400 -16.93 9.90 17.28
C THR A 400 -16.45 11.14 16.51
N PHE A 401 -17.36 12.09 16.27
CA PHE A 401 -17.09 13.42 15.67
C PHE A 401 -16.17 13.41 14.44
N PRO A 402 -16.54 12.73 13.35
CA PRO A 402 -15.77 12.88 12.10
C PRO A 402 -15.82 14.35 11.66
N ALA A 403 -14.65 14.97 11.52
CA ALA A 403 -14.55 16.39 11.21
C ALA A 403 -13.27 16.72 10.44
N LEU A 404 -13.34 17.74 9.58
CA LEU A 404 -12.15 18.42 9.08
C LEU A 404 -11.71 19.46 10.12
N VAL A 405 -10.53 19.26 10.71
CA VAL A 405 -9.98 20.13 11.74
C VAL A 405 -9.01 21.13 11.11
N LEU A 406 -9.29 22.43 11.29
CA LEU A 406 -8.42 23.51 10.84
C LEU A 406 -7.55 23.99 12.01
N ARG A 407 -6.22 24.03 11.79
CA ARG A 407 -5.24 24.45 12.81
C ARG A 407 -4.40 25.62 12.30
N SER A 408 -3.96 26.45 13.21
CA SER A 408 -2.90 27.43 12.99
C SER A 408 -1.86 27.27 14.10
N SER A 409 -0.58 27.07 13.73
CA SER A 409 0.51 26.86 14.69
C SER A 409 0.20 25.78 15.75
N GLY A 410 -0.44 24.67 15.33
CA GLY A 410 -0.82 23.57 16.20
C GLY A 410 -2.13 23.77 17.00
N THR A 411 -2.65 24.98 17.12
CA THR A 411 -3.89 25.28 17.81
C THR A 411 -5.11 25.02 16.92
N ILE A 412 -6.14 24.35 17.44
CA ILE A 412 -7.40 24.12 16.72
C ILE A 412 -8.12 25.47 16.60
N MET A 413 -8.35 25.91 15.36
CA MET A 413 -9.07 27.16 15.05
C MET A 413 -10.55 26.92 14.77
N GLY A 414 -10.91 25.71 14.35
CA GLY A 414 -12.28 25.35 14.07
C GLY A 414 -12.44 23.96 13.51
N TYR A 415 -13.70 23.55 13.40
CA TYR A 415 -14.16 22.32 12.77
C TYR A 415 -15.16 22.69 11.67
N ALA A 416 -14.95 22.17 10.45
CA ALA A 416 -15.88 22.41 9.36
C ALA A 416 -15.65 21.40 8.23
N PRO A 417 -16.66 20.72 7.76
CA PRO A 417 -17.90 20.36 8.44
C PRO A 417 -17.71 19.24 9.48
N ALA A 418 -18.68 19.03 10.34
CA ALA A 418 -18.69 17.94 11.30
C ALA A 418 -20.10 17.34 11.45
N ILE A 419 -20.17 16.05 11.66
CA ILE A 419 -21.43 15.37 12.04
C ILE A 419 -21.38 15.09 13.54
N VAL A 420 -22.45 15.43 14.24
CA VAL A 420 -22.61 15.14 15.68
C VAL A 420 -23.00 13.68 15.85
N THR A 421 -22.18 12.90 16.52
CA THR A 421 -22.39 11.46 16.73
C THR A 421 -22.98 11.14 18.11
N ALA A 422 -22.94 12.08 19.05
CA ALA A 422 -23.54 11.95 20.37
C ALA A 422 -24.19 13.27 20.81
N ALA A 423 -25.35 13.21 21.42
CA ALA A 423 -26.05 14.40 21.93
C ALA A 423 -25.16 15.17 22.92
N GLY A 424 -25.11 16.49 22.77
CA GLY A 424 -24.27 17.37 23.59
C GLY A 424 -22.76 17.28 23.32
N GLY A 425 -22.30 16.46 22.38
CA GLY A 425 -20.90 16.19 22.19
C GLY A 425 -20.14 17.28 21.42
N PHE A 426 -20.81 18.05 20.56
CA PHE A 426 -20.22 19.11 19.75
C PHE A 426 -20.63 20.51 20.25
N PHE A 427 -21.92 20.72 20.44
CA PHE A 427 -22.52 21.80 21.20
C PHE A 427 -23.38 21.18 22.31
N SER A 428 -23.50 21.83 23.46
CA SER A 428 -24.29 21.30 24.61
C SER A 428 -25.75 20.97 24.28
N ASN A 429 -26.32 21.62 23.28
CA ASN A 429 -27.65 21.42 22.75
C ASN A 429 -27.75 20.66 21.44
N SER A 430 -26.63 20.06 20.98
CA SER A 430 -26.64 19.29 19.74
C SER A 430 -27.26 17.91 19.92
N SER A 431 -27.87 17.41 18.84
CA SER A 431 -28.44 16.07 18.72
C SER A 431 -27.62 15.19 17.82
N THR A 432 -27.71 13.88 17.96
CA THR A 432 -27.10 12.94 17.04
C THR A 432 -27.65 13.13 15.62
N GLY A 433 -26.75 13.23 14.64
CA GLY A 433 -27.08 13.48 13.23
C GLY A 433 -27.01 14.95 12.81
N ASP A 434 -26.81 15.90 13.75
CA ASP A 434 -26.65 17.30 13.38
C ASP A 434 -25.39 17.52 12.56
N PHE A 435 -25.51 18.35 11.50
CA PHE A 435 -24.40 18.84 10.71
C PHE A 435 -23.96 20.21 11.22
N ALA A 436 -22.71 20.33 11.66
CA ALA A 436 -22.27 21.46 12.44
C ALA A 436 -21.01 22.13 11.90
N PHE A 437 -20.96 23.47 12.03
CA PHE A 437 -19.76 24.29 11.90
C PHE A 437 -19.47 24.92 13.26
N ARG A 438 -18.20 24.90 13.69
CA ARG A 438 -17.79 25.48 14.95
C ARG A 438 -16.47 26.19 14.84
N SER A 439 -16.41 27.44 15.31
CA SER A 439 -15.19 28.19 15.53
C SER A 439 -14.85 28.20 17.02
N GLU A 440 -13.63 27.83 17.39
CA GLU A 440 -13.20 27.79 18.80
C GLU A 440 -12.81 29.17 19.33
N THR A 441 -12.41 30.08 18.47
CA THR A 441 -11.72 31.29 18.90
C THR A 441 -12.39 32.59 18.47
N ASN A 442 -13.26 32.58 17.48
CA ASN A 442 -13.83 33.81 16.91
C ASN A 442 -15.18 33.53 16.23
N LYS A 443 -15.47 34.20 15.17
CA LYS A 443 -16.75 34.22 14.43
C LYS A 443 -16.77 33.20 13.34
N ILE A 444 -17.97 32.75 12.96
CA ILE A 444 -18.22 32.07 11.69
C ILE A 444 -18.71 33.14 10.71
N LEU A 445 -18.04 33.30 9.58
CA LEU A 445 -18.33 34.30 8.57
C LEU A 445 -18.81 33.63 7.28
N PHE A 446 -19.83 34.20 6.66
CA PHE A 446 -20.36 33.83 5.36
C PHE A 446 -20.30 35.03 4.42
N GLY A 447 -19.79 34.85 3.21
CA GLY A 447 -19.66 35.94 2.26
C GLY A 447 -19.40 35.42 0.84
N VAL A 448 -19.46 36.32 -0.14
CA VAL A 448 -19.15 36.06 -1.54
C VAL A 448 -18.03 37.00 -1.99
N GLY A 449 -17.05 36.46 -2.68
CA GLY A 449 -15.87 37.22 -3.12
C GLY A 449 -14.94 37.60 -1.96
N SER A 450 -14.06 38.58 -2.18
CA SER A 450 -13.05 39.05 -1.22
C SER A 450 -13.47 40.27 -0.41
N GLY A 451 -14.74 40.68 -0.50
CA GLY A 451 -15.29 41.83 0.24
C GLY A 451 -15.63 41.52 1.69
N ASN A 452 -16.46 42.39 2.28
CA ASN A 452 -16.95 42.17 3.64
C ASN A 452 -17.88 40.95 3.72
N ALA A 453 -17.81 40.20 4.83
CA ALA A 453 -18.74 39.09 5.07
C ALA A 453 -20.18 39.59 5.11
N THR A 454 -21.06 38.89 4.39
CA THR A 454 -22.49 39.23 4.33
C THR A 454 -23.22 38.81 5.60
N MET A 455 -22.79 37.70 6.25
CA MET A 455 -23.37 37.21 7.50
C MET A 455 -22.26 36.79 8.47
N ALA A 456 -22.47 37.01 9.75
CA ALA A 456 -21.60 36.57 10.82
C ALA A 456 -22.41 35.92 11.94
N VAL A 457 -21.86 34.81 12.50
CA VAL A 457 -22.26 34.28 13.81
C VAL A 457 -21.15 34.62 14.79
N SER A 458 -21.43 35.41 15.80
CA SER A 458 -20.45 35.92 16.77
C SER A 458 -21.00 35.74 18.21
N GLY A 459 -20.43 34.80 18.96
CA GLY A 459 -21.00 34.37 20.22
C GLY A 459 -22.44 33.86 20.04
N ASN A 460 -23.40 34.43 20.74
CA ASN A 460 -24.82 34.07 20.66
C ASN A 460 -25.60 34.93 19.63
N ASN A 461 -24.94 35.78 18.87
CA ASN A 461 -25.55 36.76 17.98
C ASN A 461 -25.33 36.46 16.52
N VAL A 462 -26.30 36.80 15.67
CA VAL A 462 -26.25 36.73 14.21
C VAL A 462 -26.31 38.14 13.65
N GLY A 463 -25.34 38.47 12.80
CA GLY A 463 -25.32 39.72 12.05
C GLY A 463 -25.49 39.45 10.56
N ILE A 464 -26.32 40.22 9.88
CA ILE A 464 -26.43 40.32 8.42
C ILE A 464 -26.03 41.73 8.05
N GLY A 465 -25.03 41.90 7.16
CA GLY A 465 -24.44 43.19 6.83
C GLY A 465 -23.53 43.76 7.92
N THR A 466 -23.30 43.04 9.00
CA THR A 466 -22.37 43.38 10.06
C THR A 466 -21.68 42.16 10.64
N VAL A 467 -20.40 42.27 10.96
CA VAL A 467 -19.60 41.23 11.62
C VAL A 467 -19.50 41.46 13.15
N SER A 468 -20.14 42.49 13.67
CA SER A 468 -20.14 42.82 15.11
C SER A 468 -21.56 43.12 15.61
N PRO A 469 -22.46 42.10 15.62
CA PRO A 469 -23.83 42.28 16.07
C PRO A 469 -23.87 42.51 17.57
N GLY A 470 -24.46 43.66 17.97
CA GLY A 470 -24.65 44.03 19.40
C GLY A 470 -25.91 43.42 20.04
N SER A 471 -26.74 42.73 19.25
CA SER A 471 -28.01 42.10 19.67
C SER A 471 -28.11 40.70 19.03
N GLN A 472 -29.03 39.86 19.52
CA GLN A 472 -29.18 38.46 19.05
C GLN A 472 -29.33 38.33 17.53
N LEU A 473 -30.07 39.24 16.89
CA LEU A 473 -30.13 39.36 15.45
C LEU A 473 -29.99 40.82 15.04
N VAL A 474 -29.03 41.16 14.22
CA VAL A 474 -28.81 42.50 13.67
C VAL A 474 -28.79 42.41 12.14
N ILE A 475 -29.58 43.23 11.49
CA ILE A 475 -29.56 43.46 10.05
C ILE A 475 -29.06 44.89 9.84
N ALA A 476 -27.92 45.06 9.18
CA ALA A 476 -27.28 46.35 8.96
C ALA A 476 -27.16 46.63 7.46
N ASN A 477 -27.44 47.89 7.06
CA ASN A 477 -27.26 48.37 5.71
C ASN A 477 -26.86 49.86 5.74
N GLY A 478 -25.69 50.21 5.20
CA GLY A 478 -25.29 51.58 5.01
C GLY A 478 -25.25 52.44 6.27
N GLY A 479 -24.93 51.85 7.44
CA GLY A 479 -24.86 52.56 8.72
C GLY A 479 -26.16 52.51 9.56
N THR A 480 -27.26 51.99 9.00
CA THR A 480 -28.52 51.77 9.74
C THR A 480 -28.63 50.32 10.21
N THR A 481 -29.22 50.10 11.36
CA THR A 481 -29.38 48.77 11.92
C THR A 481 -30.82 48.53 12.39
N SER A 482 -31.33 47.35 12.09
CA SER A 482 -32.52 46.79 12.74
C SER A 482 -32.11 45.60 13.58
N SER A 483 -32.65 45.44 14.76
CA SER A 483 -32.25 44.37 15.67
C SER A 483 -33.40 43.76 16.44
N ILE A 484 -33.23 42.48 16.80
CA ILE A 484 -34.06 41.81 17.83
C ILE A 484 -33.17 41.55 19.02
N ASN A 485 -33.60 42.02 20.21
CA ASN A 485 -32.95 41.77 21.48
C ASN A 485 -33.55 40.55 22.16
N ALA A 486 -32.84 39.98 23.12
CA ALA A 486 -33.35 38.92 23.98
C ALA A 486 -34.63 39.37 24.69
N GLY A 487 -35.68 38.55 24.62
CA GLY A 487 -36.99 38.85 25.18
C GLY A 487 -37.89 39.77 24.36
N SER A 488 -37.41 40.27 23.20
CA SER A 488 -38.24 41.05 22.27
C SER A 488 -38.86 40.15 21.22
N THR A 489 -40.11 40.38 20.90
CA THR A 489 -40.82 39.73 19.79
C THR A 489 -40.90 40.60 18.52
N GLN A 490 -40.32 41.82 18.60
CA GLN A 490 -40.38 42.81 17.52
C GLN A 490 -39.00 43.33 17.14
N PHE A 491 -38.84 43.72 15.86
CA PHE A 491 -37.64 44.40 15.40
C PHE A 491 -37.60 45.84 15.98
N THR A 492 -36.44 46.18 16.56
CA THR A 492 -36.10 47.55 16.86
C THR A 492 -35.48 48.18 15.62
N VAL A 493 -36.03 49.28 15.17
CA VAL A 493 -35.53 49.99 13.98
C VAL A 493 -34.75 51.23 14.40
N ALA A 494 -33.64 51.51 13.68
CA ALA A 494 -32.87 52.70 13.90
C ALA A 494 -33.70 53.95 13.51
N SER A 495 -33.82 54.94 14.41
CA SER A 495 -34.65 56.14 14.20
C SER A 495 -33.99 57.42 14.72
N SER A 496 -32.66 57.44 14.94
CA SER A 496 -31.93 58.63 15.31
C SER A 496 -31.91 59.66 14.18
N ARG A 497 -31.89 60.95 14.53
CA ARG A 497 -31.65 62.04 13.58
C ARG A 497 -30.36 61.88 12.82
N THR A 498 -29.34 61.21 13.37
CA THR A 498 -28.06 60.95 12.74
C THR A 498 -28.13 59.96 11.56
N PHE A 499 -29.21 59.23 11.45
CA PHE A 499 -29.47 58.23 10.39
C PHE A 499 -30.48 58.72 9.35
N LYS A 500 -30.99 59.97 9.53
CA LYS A 500 -32.06 60.50 8.67
C LYS A 500 -31.63 61.86 8.16
N GLU A 501 -32.01 62.15 6.95
CA GLU A 501 -31.85 63.46 6.26
C GLU A 501 -33.22 63.95 5.75
N ASN A 502 -33.30 65.21 5.37
CA ASN A 502 -34.55 65.82 4.87
C ASN A 502 -35.73 65.65 5.81
N ILE A 503 -35.47 65.92 7.14
CA ILE A 503 -36.48 65.70 8.19
C ILE A 503 -37.45 66.88 8.19
N GLU A 504 -38.62 66.69 7.57
CA GLU A 504 -39.72 67.65 7.51
C GLU A 504 -40.89 67.21 8.38
N PRO A 505 -41.59 68.14 9.05
CA PRO A 505 -42.84 67.87 9.70
C PRO A 505 -43.90 67.46 8.69
N VAL A 506 -44.60 66.37 8.94
CA VAL A 506 -45.70 65.87 8.12
C VAL A 506 -47.00 66.25 8.78
N ALA A 507 -47.81 67.03 8.08
CA ALA A 507 -49.23 67.25 8.44
C ALA A 507 -50.08 66.46 7.40
N VAL A 508 -50.86 65.52 7.87
CA VAL A 508 -51.82 64.83 7.01
C VAL A 508 -53.22 65.41 7.36
N PRO A 509 -53.74 66.29 6.55
CA PRO A 509 -55.07 66.81 6.77
C PRO A 509 -56.07 65.67 6.80
N ASP A 510 -57.06 65.79 7.74
CA ASP A 510 -58.13 64.83 7.91
C ASP A 510 -57.66 63.34 8.09
N ILE A 511 -56.56 63.13 8.84
CA ILE A 511 -56.00 61.77 9.03
C ILE A 511 -57.06 60.80 9.60
N LEU A 512 -57.98 61.24 10.45
CA LEU A 512 -59.05 60.42 10.98
C LEU A 512 -59.95 59.92 9.86
N LYS A 513 -60.38 60.76 8.93
CA LYS A 513 -61.19 60.37 7.78
C LYS A 513 -60.44 59.46 6.81
N LYS A 514 -59.13 59.65 6.68
CA LYS A 514 -58.28 58.80 5.88
C LYS A 514 -58.14 57.40 6.46
N ILE A 515 -57.91 57.29 7.76
CA ILE A 515 -57.85 55.99 8.42
C ILE A 515 -59.18 55.27 8.33
N GLU A 516 -60.28 56.01 8.49
CA GLU A 516 -61.65 55.49 8.37
C GLU A 516 -61.96 54.98 6.94
N ALA A 517 -61.32 55.55 5.94
CA ALA A 517 -61.47 55.16 4.53
C ALA A 517 -60.64 53.92 4.14
N VAL A 518 -59.68 53.48 4.97
CA VAL A 518 -58.91 52.24 4.71
C VAL A 518 -59.60 51.08 5.40
N PRO A 519 -60.20 50.12 4.68
CA PRO A 519 -60.95 49.05 5.29
C PRO A 519 -60.02 48.07 6.03
N VAL A 520 -60.41 47.65 7.20
CA VAL A 520 -59.84 46.50 7.89
C VAL A 520 -60.56 45.25 7.43
N VAL A 521 -59.84 44.31 6.88
CA VAL A 521 -60.44 43.11 6.27
C VAL A 521 -59.90 41.84 6.90
N THR A 522 -60.68 40.76 6.78
CA THR A 522 -60.16 39.41 7.00
C THR A 522 -59.73 38.81 5.67
N TYR A 523 -58.61 38.11 5.66
CA TYR A 523 -58.09 37.51 4.43
C TYR A 523 -57.39 36.19 4.67
N ASP A 524 -57.24 35.38 3.62
CA ASP A 524 -56.42 34.18 3.57
C ASP A 524 -55.25 34.43 2.61
N PHE A 525 -54.05 34.03 3.04
CA PHE A 525 -52.95 33.99 2.12
C PHE A 525 -53.12 32.87 1.08
N ARG A 526 -52.82 33.13 -0.20
CA ARG A 526 -52.87 32.17 -1.29
C ARG A 526 -51.85 31.05 -1.03
N ASN A 527 -51.98 29.93 -1.77
CA ASN A 527 -50.99 28.82 -1.75
C ASN A 527 -50.83 28.18 -0.37
N ASN A 528 -51.92 27.86 0.34
CA ASN A 528 -51.91 27.23 1.65
C ASN A 528 -51.26 28.04 2.81
N GLY A 529 -51.11 29.34 2.63
CA GLY A 529 -50.68 30.24 3.67
C GLY A 529 -51.67 30.35 4.85
N PRO A 530 -51.32 31.15 5.87
CA PRO A 530 -52.19 31.39 7.04
C PRO A 530 -53.57 31.91 6.62
N LYS A 531 -54.60 31.39 7.26
CA LYS A 531 -56.00 31.74 7.01
C LYS A 531 -56.58 32.59 8.14
N ASN A 532 -57.69 33.26 7.79
CA ASN A 532 -58.45 34.08 8.72
C ASN A 532 -57.58 35.15 9.40
N ARG A 533 -56.75 35.83 8.62
CA ARG A 533 -55.91 36.94 9.12
C ARG A 533 -56.73 38.24 9.08
N LEU A 534 -56.50 39.10 10.06
CA LEU A 534 -57.02 40.47 10.08
C LEU A 534 -55.94 41.45 9.66
N GLY A 535 -56.19 42.35 8.76
CA GLY A 535 -55.24 43.35 8.34
C GLY A 535 -55.74 44.31 7.31
N LEU A 536 -54.83 45.14 6.81
CA LEU A 536 -55.05 46.12 5.77
C LEU A 536 -54.58 45.56 4.43
N ILE A 537 -55.14 46.04 3.35
CA ILE A 537 -54.68 45.75 1.96
C ILE A 537 -53.70 46.86 1.53
N ALA A 538 -52.60 46.49 0.94
CA ALA A 538 -51.52 47.43 0.56
C ALA A 538 -51.98 48.50 -0.42
N GLU A 539 -52.75 48.11 -1.44
CA GLU A 539 -53.28 48.98 -2.44
C GLU A 539 -54.20 50.04 -1.84
N ASP A 540 -55.08 49.64 -0.88
CA ASP A 540 -56.03 50.57 -0.23
C ASP A 540 -55.27 51.56 0.66
N PHE A 541 -54.33 51.08 1.44
CA PHE A 541 -53.46 51.87 2.32
C PHE A 541 -52.64 52.89 1.52
N HIS A 542 -52.00 52.42 0.44
CA HIS A 542 -51.20 53.29 -0.46
C HIS A 542 -52.07 54.35 -1.13
N THR A 543 -53.21 53.97 -1.67
CA THR A 543 -54.12 54.91 -2.35
C THR A 543 -54.61 56.03 -1.42
N VAL A 544 -54.93 55.70 -0.18
CA VAL A 544 -55.52 56.67 0.79
C VAL A 544 -54.45 57.51 1.49
N LEU A 545 -53.37 56.91 1.88
CA LEU A 545 -52.35 57.54 2.71
C LEU A 545 -51.09 57.97 1.95
N GLY A 546 -50.87 57.44 0.72
CA GLY A 546 -49.69 57.74 -0.07
C GLY A 546 -48.39 57.16 0.55
N ARG A 547 -48.53 56.07 1.32
CA ARG A 547 -47.46 55.40 2.01
C ARG A 547 -47.39 53.92 1.66
N GLY A 548 -46.21 53.30 1.72
CA GLY A 548 -46.00 51.95 1.22
C GLY A 548 -46.03 51.91 -0.32
N ASP A 549 -46.30 50.75 -0.88
CA ASP A 549 -46.51 50.53 -2.31
C ASP A 549 -47.75 49.62 -2.51
N ASP A 550 -48.09 49.30 -3.77
CA ASP A 550 -49.24 48.46 -4.12
C ASP A 550 -49.14 46.98 -3.67
N LYS A 551 -48.06 46.60 -2.97
CA LYS A 551 -47.84 45.22 -2.56
C LYS A 551 -47.42 45.10 -1.06
N HIS A 552 -46.87 46.16 -0.50
CA HIS A 552 -46.29 46.14 0.82
C HIS A 552 -46.74 47.32 1.67
N ILE A 553 -46.98 47.03 2.93
CA ILE A 553 -47.26 48.04 3.98
C ILE A 553 -46.13 47.97 4.98
N ASP A 554 -45.44 49.08 5.24
CA ASP A 554 -44.53 49.17 6.34
C ASP A 554 -45.31 49.31 7.65
N GLY A 555 -45.02 48.42 8.61
CA GLY A 555 -45.68 48.46 9.93
C GLY A 555 -45.41 49.78 10.64
N GLN A 556 -44.29 50.46 10.38
CA GLN A 556 -43.99 51.79 10.95
C GLN A 556 -44.90 52.87 10.38
N ASP A 557 -45.23 52.81 9.10
CA ASP A 557 -46.14 53.77 8.46
C ASP A 557 -47.55 53.63 9.05
N VAL A 558 -48.01 52.40 9.32
CA VAL A 558 -49.30 52.16 10.03
C VAL A 558 -49.26 52.74 11.44
N GLN A 559 -48.17 52.49 12.20
CA GLN A 559 -48.04 53.05 13.55
C GLN A 559 -48.01 54.60 13.53
N MET A 560 -47.34 55.22 12.55
CA MET A 560 -47.27 56.65 12.44
C MET A 560 -48.63 57.24 12.03
N ALA A 561 -49.37 56.59 11.13
CA ALA A 561 -50.72 57.01 10.82
C ALA A 561 -51.64 56.98 12.05
N LEU A 562 -51.57 55.93 12.88
CA LEU A 562 -52.32 55.86 14.14
C LEU A 562 -51.83 56.94 15.12
N TRP A 563 -50.53 57.21 15.21
CA TRP A 563 -50.00 58.28 16.09
C TRP A 563 -50.54 59.65 15.66
N MET A 564 -50.55 59.99 14.39
CA MET A 564 -51.11 61.22 13.87
C MET A 564 -52.63 61.31 14.11
N ALA A 565 -53.35 60.20 13.97
CA ALA A 565 -54.78 60.13 14.30
C ALA A 565 -55.04 60.44 15.77
N VAL A 566 -54.26 59.87 16.69
CA VAL A 566 -54.36 60.16 18.13
C VAL A 566 -54.06 61.64 18.41
N GLN A 567 -53.07 62.25 17.71
CA GLN A 567 -52.77 63.67 17.88
C GLN A 567 -53.92 64.55 17.40
N GLN A 568 -54.53 64.24 16.23
CA GLN A 568 -55.69 64.96 15.74
C GLN A 568 -56.89 64.79 16.70
N LEU A 569 -57.20 63.60 17.13
CA LEU A 569 -58.28 63.32 18.08
C LEU A 569 -58.09 64.05 19.40
N THR A 570 -56.85 64.15 19.91
CA THR A 570 -56.51 64.89 21.14
C THR A 570 -56.75 66.39 20.94
N ALA A 571 -56.37 66.95 19.76
CA ALA A 571 -56.59 68.35 19.45
C ALA A 571 -58.10 68.66 19.32
N GLU A 572 -58.87 67.78 18.64
CA GLU A 572 -60.33 67.91 18.52
C GLU A 572 -61.03 67.81 19.88
N ASN A 573 -60.66 66.85 20.72
CA ASN A 573 -61.18 66.72 22.07
C ASN A 573 -60.89 67.99 22.91
N LYS A 574 -59.72 68.53 22.84
CA LYS A 574 -59.35 69.79 23.50
C LYS A 574 -60.22 70.96 23.02
N ALA A 575 -60.41 71.06 21.73
CA ALA A 575 -61.26 72.11 21.13
C ALA A 575 -62.71 71.95 21.51
N LEU A 576 -63.23 70.71 21.57
CA LEU A 576 -64.55 70.40 22.03
C LEU A 576 -64.76 70.73 23.53
N THR A 577 -63.80 70.41 24.37
CA THR A 577 -63.75 70.71 25.77
C THR A 577 -63.78 72.26 26.00
N GLU A 578 -62.96 72.98 25.24
CA GLU A 578 -62.94 74.45 25.29
C GLU A 578 -64.27 75.03 24.81
N ARG A 579 -64.91 74.46 23.81
CA ARG A 579 -66.25 74.87 23.39
C ARG A 579 -67.30 74.57 24.42
N LEU A 580 -67.26 73.39 25.03
CA LEU A 580 -68.17 72.99 26.12
C LEU A 580 -68.05 73.96 27.31
N ASN A 581 -66.82 74.24 27.80
CA ASN A 581 -66.57 75.21 28.85
C ASN A 581 -67.10 76.60 28.53
N LYS A 582 -66.94 77.03 27.28
CA LYS A 582 -67.54 78.33 26.82
C LYS A 582 -69.07 78.31 26.84
N LEU A 583 -69.66 77.21 26.38
CA LEU A 583 -71.13 77.05 26.42
C LEU A 583 -71.68 77.02 27.89
N GLU A 584 -71.02 76.28 28.75
CA GLU A 584 -71.36 76.21 30.16
C GLU A 584 -71.23 77.58 30.84
N ALA A 585 -70.16 78.32 30.55
CA ALA A 585 -69.94 79.69 31.04
C ALA A 585 -70.98 80.66 30.46
N SER A 586 -71.48 80.42 29.25
CA SER A 586 -72.58 81.26 28.66
C SER A 586 -73.94 80.95 29.25
N GLN A 587 -74.19 79.73 29.70
CA GLN A 587 -75.46 79.34 30.40
C GLN A 587 -75.51 79.79 31.85
N GLN A 588 -74.37 80.05 32.51
CA GLN A 588 -74.28 80.51 33.90
C GLN A 588 -74.39 82.03 34.06
N LYS A 589 -74.61 82.82 32.98
CA LYS A 589 -74.90 84.25 33.09
C LYS A 589 -76.36 84.42 33.55
N PRO A 590 -76.57 85.07 34.63
CA PRO A 590 -77.96 85.40 35.10
C PRO A 590 -78.62 86.26 34.04
N GLN A 591 -79.84 85.91 33.68
CA GLN A 591 -80.74 86.80 32.90
C GLN A 591 -81.00 88.03 33.77
N PRO A 592 -81.07 89.19 33.14
CA PRO A 592 -81.26 90.46 33.82
C PRO A 592 -82.59 90.55 34.49
#